data_0254998867bab295d46a1bd946d927ab
#
_entry.id   0254998867bab295d46a1bd946d927ab
#
_cell.length_a   1.000
_cell.length_b   1.000
_cell.length_c   1.000
_cell.angle_alpha   90.00
_cell.angle_beta   90.00
_cell.angle_gamma   90.00
#
_symmetry.space_group_name_H-M   'P 1'
#
loop_
_entity.id
_entity.type
_entity.pdbx_description
1 polymer ?
#
loop_
_entity_poly.entity_id
_entity_poly.type
_entity_poly.pdbx_seq_one_letter_code
_entity_poly.pdbx_strand_id
1 'polypeptide(L)'
;IDYDYIPREEIDNQDIDFFRTEWKKILNNNDDHFDYFMKHLAYAFTGDSDKYQTFYFCVGQIAGNGKSSIFETLGKIFNSYVANVNSQLLEEDFSKRHKLMVKLKSNRLIYLNEMKKNKKIGADIMKKISDGLTEDNEVMYGTSEEFKIQSTAFLLTNHMPDFDNMD
;
A
#
# COMPACT_ATOMS: atom_id res chain seq x y z
N ILE A 1 14.83 -9.73 -4.25
CA ILE A 1 15.46 -8.40 -4.24
C ILE A 1 16.85 -8.60 -4.85
N ASP A 2 17.19 -7.85 -5.89
CA ASP A 2 18.44 -8.00 -6.65
C ASP A 2 19.58 -7.13 -6.06
N TYR A 3 19.55 -6.89 -4.75
CA TYR A 3 20.56 -6.11 -4.05
C TYR A 3 21.14 -6.91 -2.90
N ASP A 4 22.44 -6.74 -2.68
CA ASP A 4 23.11 -7.30 -1.52
C ASP A 4 22.66 -6.56 -0.25
N TYR A 5 22.46 -7.32 0.82
CA TYR A 5 22.19 -6.72 2.12
C TYR A 5 23.47 -6.04 2.64
N ILE A 6 23.36 -4.75 2.92
CA ILE A 6 24.40 -3.96 3.57
C ILE A 6 24.01 -3.78 5.04
N PRO A 7 24.80 -4.27 6.00
CA PRO A 7 24.53 -4.03 7.43
C PRO A 7 24.47 -2.54 7.75
N ARG A 8 23.62 -2.18 8.72
CA ARG A 8 23.37 -0.77 9.09
C ARG A 8 24.67 -0.02 9.44
N GLU A 9 25.60 -0.67 10.08
CA GLU A 9 26.91 -0.16 10.49
C GLU A 9 27.87 0.14 9.32
N GLU A 10 27.62 -0.42 8.15
CA GLU A 10 28.38 -0.17 6.93
C GLU A 10 27.79 0.95 6.06
N ILE A 11 26.56 1.41 6.38
CA ILE A 11 25.92 2.50 5.64
C ILE A 11 26.40 3.85 6.17
N ASP A 12 26.79 4.76 5.27
CA ASP A 12 27.18 6.11 5.64
C ASP A 12 26.03 6.84 6.35
N ASN A 13 26.31 7.42 7.49
CA ASN A 13 25.33 8.21 8.22
C ASN A 13 24.82 9.40 7.41
N GLN A 14 25.62 9.97 6.51
CA GLN A 14 25.18 11.06 5.64
C GLN A 14 24.06 10.63 4.70
N ASP A 15 24.14 9.41 4.15
CA ASP A 15 23.08 8.87 3.28
C ASP A 15 21.79 8.65 4.05
N ILE A 16 21.87 8.17 5.29
CA ILE A 16 20.72 7.96 6.15
C ILE A 16 20.09 9.29 6.54
N ASP A 17 20.89 10.28 6.93
CA ASP A 17 20.43 11.61 7.32
C ASP A 17 19.79 12.33 6.10
N PHE A 18 20.37 12.19 4.93
CA PHE A 18 19.78 12.69 3.68
C PHE A 18 18.42 12.05 3.41
N PHE A 19 18.33 10.73 3.42
CA PHE A 19 17.08 10.00 3.23
C PHE A 19 16.01 10.44 4.25
N ARG A 20 16.37 10.45 5.54
CA ARG A 20 15.48 10.88 6.62
C ARG A 20 14.98 12.30 6.42
N THR A 21 15.88 13.21 6.05
CA THR A 21 15.55 14.62 5.82
C THR A 21 14.58 14.79 4.67
N GLU A 22 14.85 14.15 3.53
CA GLU A 22 13.99 14.27 2.35
C GLU A 22 12.60 13.67 2.55
N TRP A 23 12.52 12.52 3.20
CA TRP A 23 11.22 11.90 3.48
C TRP A 23 10.42 12.64 4.56
N LYS A 24 11.09 13.23 5.55
CA LYS A 24 10.42 14.09 6.55
C LYS A 24 9.79 15.33 5.92
N LYS A 25 10.40 15.93 4.88
CA LYS A 25 9.79 17.05 4.16
C LYS A 25 8.41 16.68 3.60
N ILE A 26 8.28 15.48 3.04
CA ILE A 26 7.00 14.98 2.51
C ILE A 26 5.98 14.76 3.64
N LEU A 27 6.45 14.40 4.83
CA LEU A 27 5.65 14.17 6.04
C LEU A 27 5.54 15.42 6.93
N ASN A 28 5.58 16.60 6.30
CA ASN A 28 5.39 17.90 6.96
C ASN A 28 6.45 18.23 8.02
N ASN A 29 7.67 17.74 7.86
CA ASN A 29 8.79 17.89 8.79
C ASN A 29 8.48 17.48 10.25
N ASN A 30 7.58 16.52 10.44
CA ASN A 30 7.15 16.03 11.73
C ASN A 30 7.82 14.68 12.02
N ASP A 31 8.55 14.60 13.15
CA ASP A 31 9.25 13.37 13.53
C ASP A 31 8.30 12.24 13.88
N ASP A 32 7.23 12.53 14.62
CA ASP A 32 6.25 11.51 15.02
C ASP A 32 5.53 10.91 13.78
N HIS A 33 5.22 11.76 12.79
CA HIS A 33 4.64 11.30 11.52
C HIS A 33 5.63 10.45 10.73
N PHE A 34 6.90 10.83 10.71
CA PHE A 34 7.95 10.06 10.05
C PHE A 34 8.12 8.68 10.71
N ASP A 35 8.28 8.64 12.01
CA ASP A 35 8.50 7.40 12.76
C ASP A 35 7.26 6.49 12.69
N TYR A 36 6.05 7.06 12.76
CA TYR A 36 4.80 6.34 12.54
C TYR A 36 4.77 5.71 11.15
N PHE A 37 5.03 6.51 10.12
CA PHE A 37 4.99 6.04 8.73
C PHE A 37 6.03 4.94 8.49
N MET A 38 7.28 5.13 8.94
CA MET A 38 8.34 4.15 8.77
C MET A 38 8.04 2.83 9.49
N LYS A 39 7.46 2.90 10.68
CA LYS A 39 7.04 1.70 11.44
C LYS A 39 5.97 0.92 10.70
N HIS A 40 4.95 1.59 10.18
CA HIS A 40 3.87 0.93 9.46
C HIS A 40 4.30 0.45 8.07
N LEU A 41 5.22 1.16 7.43
CA LEU A 41 5.85 0.71 6.21
C LEU A 41 6.66 -0.58 6.42
N ALA A 42 7.51 -0.61 7.44
CA ALA A 42 8.25 -1.82 7.80
C ALA A 42 7.33 -2.98 8.12
N TYR A 43 6.23 -2.70 8.85
CA TYR A 43 5.21 -3.71 9.13
C TYR A 43 4.57 -4.28 7.86
N ALA A 44 4.25 -3.44 6.87
CA ALA A 44 3.68 -3.90 5.61
C ALA A 44 4.56 -4.96 4.91
N PHE A 45 5.88 -4.84 5.01
CA PHE A 45 6.81 -5.80 4.42
C PHE A 45 6.86 -7.16 5.14
N THR A 46 6.35 -7.28 6.37
CA THR A 46 6.28 -8.58 7.06
C THR A 46 5.27 -9.53 6.42
N GLY A 47 4.24 -9.00 5.78
CA GLY A 47 3.12 -9.77 5.23
C GLY A 47 2.10 -10.23 6.28
N ASP A 48 2.17 -9.72 7.50
CA ASP A 48 1.27 -10.03 8.62
C ASP A 48 0.06 -9.07 8.65
N SER A 49 -0.52 -8.77 7.49
CA SER A 49 -1.62 -7.78 7.35
C SER A 49 -2.82 -8.06 8.26
N ASP A 50 -3.08 -9.33 8.55
CA ASP A 50 -4.17 -9.80 9.40
C ASP A 50 -4.02 -9.43 10.89
N LYS A 51 -2.81 -9.17 11.37
CA LYS A 51 -2.58 -8.89 12.80
C LYS A 51 -3.09 -7.53 13.27
N TYR A 52 -2.95 -6.50 12.41
CA TYR A 52 -3.36 -5.13 12.75
C TYR A 52 -4.58 -4.66 11.95
N GLN A 53 -5.01 -5.41 10.96
CA GLN A 53 -6.23 -5.17 10.19
C GLN A 53 -6.32 -3.71 9.69
N THR A 54 -5.26 -3.21 9.05
CA THR A 54 -5.12 -1.80 8.69
C THR A 54 -5.16 -1.56 7.18
N PHE A 55 -5.84 -0.48 6.82
CA PHE A 55 -5.81 0.13 5.49
C PHE A 55 -5.39 1.59 5.65
N TYR A 56 -4.34 2.02 4.96
CA TYR A 56 -3.76 3.35 5.17
C TYR A 56 -4.24 4.37 4.15
N PHE A 57 -4.65 5.54 4.64
CA PHE A 57 -5.00 6.70 3.84
C PHE A 57 -3.90 7.75 3.96
N CYS A 58 -3.13 7.95 2.88
CA CYS A 58 -2.12 9.00 2.79
C CYS A 58 -2.78 10.26 2.22
N VAL A 59 -3.42 11.04 3.07
CA VAL A 59 -4.18 12.23 2.68
C VAL A 59 -3.28 13.46 2.69
N GLY A 60 -3.26 14.21 1.58
CA GLY A 60 -2.54 15.47 1.53
C GLY A 60 -3.29 16.47 0.68
N GLN A 61 -3.67 17.60 1.26
CA GLN A 61 -4.57 18.61 0.66
C GLN A 61 -4.03 19.24 -0.63
N ILE A 62 -2.71 19.19 -0.87
CA ILE A 62 -2.06 19.79 -2.02
C ILE A 62 -1.51 18.69 -2.92
N ALA A 63 -1.73 18.83 -4.23
CA ALA A 63 -1.08 17.99 -5.24
C ALA A 63 0.44 18.28 -5.29
N GLY A 64 1.24 17.28 -5.68
CA GLY A 64 2.68 17.46 -5.84
C GLY A 64 3.49 17.51 -4.54
N ASN A 65 2.94 17.04 -3.42
CA ASN A 65 3.62 16.98 -2.12
C ASN A 65 4.51 15.73 -1.91
N GLY A 66 4.81 14.99 -2.96
CA GLY A 66 5.77 13.87 -2.91
C GLY A 66 5.19 12.51 -2.46
N LYS A 67 3.88 12.40 -2.13
CA LYS A 67 3.27 11.13 -1.72
C LYS A 67 3.60 9.99 -2.70
N SER A 68 3.32 10.18 -3.97
CA SER A 68 3.58 9.16 -5.01
C SER A 68 5.06 8.85 -5.15
N SER A 69 5.93 9.84 -5.01
CA SER A 69 7.38 9.67 -5.15
C SER A 69 7.96 8.69 -4.12
N ILE A 70 7.45 8.69 -2.88
CA ILE A 70 7.84 7.71 -1.86
C ILE A 70 7.54 6.29 -2.36
N PHE A 71 6.29 6.04 -2.77
CA PHE A 71 5.85 4.70 -3.16
C PHE A 71 6.46 4.24 -4.48
N GLU A 72 6.69 5.15 -5.41
CA GLU A 72 7.43 4.86 -6.66
C GLU A 72 8.89 4.48 -6.37
N THR A 73 9.53 5.15 -5.42
CA THR A 73 10.88 4.81 -4.96
C THR A 73 10.89 3.42 -4.32
N LEU A 74 9.94 3.14 -3.43
CA LEU A 74 9.78 1.81 -2.84
C LEU A 74 9.56 0.74 -3.92
N GLY A 75 8.75 1.03 -4.94
CA GLY A 75 8.54 0.12 -6.06
C GLY A 75 9.81 -0.18 -6.86
N LYS A 76 10.71 0.80 -7.01
CA LYS A 76 12.01 0.61 -7.66
C LYS A 76 12.97 -0.22 -6.80
N ILE A 77 12.97 0.00 -5.48
CA ILE A 77 13.86 -0.69 -4.54
C ILE A 77 13.39 -2.12 -4.30
N PHE A 78 12.10 -2.32 -4.02
CA PHE A 78 11.56 -3.61 -3.60
C PHE A 78 10.85 -4.40 -4.71
N ASN A 79 10.81 -3.85 -5.93
CA ASN A 79 10.32 -4.49 -7.15
C ASN A 79 9.04 -5.34 -6.92
N SER A 80 9.15 -6.67 -6.98
CA SER A 80 8.01 -7.60 -6.88
C SER A 80 7.27 -7.57 -5.53
N TYR A 81 7.81 -6.92 -4.51
CA TYR A 81 7.13 -6.78 -3.21
C TYR A 81 6.17 -5.59 -3.16
N VAL A 82 6.30 -4.63 -4.07
CA VAL A 82 5.51 -3.39 -4.12
C VAL A 82 4.80 -3.27 -5.45
N ALA A 83 3.50 -3.03 -5.44
CA ALA A 83 2.75 -2.82 -6.67
C ALA A 83 1.91 -1.55 -6.65
N ASN A 84 1.91 -0.84 -7.78
CA ASN A 84 0.90 0.16 -8.08
C ASN A 84 -0.38 -0.54 -8.54
N VAL A 85 -1.50 -0.14 -7.96
CA VAL A 85 -2.82 -0.69 -8.27
C VAL A 85 -3.77 0.45 -8.61
N ASN A 86 -4.58 0.27 -9.64
CA ASN A 86 -5.59 1.25 -10.00
C ASN A 86 -6.68 1.30 -8.91
N SER A 87 -6.92 2.48 -8.33
CA SER A 87 -7.92 2.70 -7.28
C SER A 87 -9.35 2.35 -7.71
N GLN A 88 -9.66 2.35 -9.00
CA GLN A 88 -10.95 1.89 -9.52
C GLN A 88 -11.27 0.43 -9.17
N LEU A 89 -10.26 -0.36 -8.80
CA LEU A 89 -10.46 -1.73 -8.36
C LEU A 89 -11.03 -1.84 -6.93
N LEU A 90 -11.05 -0.74 -6.18
CA LEU A 90 -11.75 -0.62 -4.89
C LEU A 90 -13.24 -0.28 -5.04
N GLU A 91 -13.68 0.12 -6.25
CA GLU A 91 -15.08 0.36 -6.54
C GLU A 91 -15.84 -0.98 -6.61
N GLU A 92 -17.16 -0.98 -6.44
CA GLU A 92 -17.99 -2.20 -6.32
C GLU A 92 -18.03 -3.13 -7.55
N ASP A 93 -17.45 -2.75 -8.68
CA ASP A 93 -17.53 -3.55 -9.91
C ASP A 93 -16.73 -4.87 -9.80
N PHE A 94 -17.44 -5.95 -9.57
CA PHE A 94 -16.92 -7.31 -9.39
C PHE A 94 -16.06 -7.82 -10.56
N SER A 95 -16.31 -7.35 -11.78
CA SER A 95 -15.66 -7.88 -12.99
C SER A 95 -14.14 -7.62 -13.05
N LYS A 96 -13.66 -6.64 -12.27
CA LYS A 96 -12.24 -6.23 -12.26
C LYS A 96 -11.48 -6.75 -11.04
N ARG A 97 -12.15 -7.36 -10.07
CA ARG A 97 -11.54 -7.82 -8.80
C ARG A 97 -10.42 -8.85 -8.99
N HIS A 98 -10.52 -9.68 -10.02
CA HIS A 98 -9.45 -10.65 -10.32
C HIS A 98 -8.06 -10.01 -10.45
N LYS A 99 -7.95 -8.86 -11.11
CA LYS A 99 -6.67 -8.14 -11.26
C LYS A 99 -6.14 -7.64 -9.92
N LEU A 100 -7.03 -7.23 -9.02
CA LEU A 100 -6.66 -6.84 -7.66
C LEU A 100 -6.16 -8.06 -6.87
N MET A 101 -6.88 -9.17 -6.92
CA MET A 101 -6.52 -10.40 -6.21
C MET A 101 -5.13 -10.92 -6.59
N VAL A 102 -4.78 -10.90 -7.88
CA VAL A 102 -3.43 -11.26 -8.33
C VAL A 102 -2.35 -10.40 -7.67
N LYS A 103 -2.59 -9.09 -7.52
CA LYS A 103 -1.66 -8.19 -6.85
C LYS A 103 -1.60 -8.43 -5.35
N LEU A 104 -2.74 -8.63 -4.72
CA LEU A 104 -2.82 -8.93 -3.28
C LEU A 104 -2.10 -10.22 -2.91
N LYS A 105 -2.15 -11.23 -3.78
CA LYS A 105 -1.43 -12.49 -3.59
C LYS A 105 0.09 -12.33 -3.68
N SER A 106 0.57 -11.53 -4.62
CA SER A 106 1.99 -11.52 -5.02
C SER A 106 2.82 -10.46 -4.30
N ASN A 107 2.19 -9.45 -3.71
CA ASN A 107 2.90 -8.30 -3.15
C ASN A 107 2.74 -8.22 -1.62
N ARG A 108 3.62 -7.50 -0.95
CA ARG A 108 3.55 -7.16 0.48
C ARG A 108 2.93 -5.80 0.71
N LEU A 109 3.17 -4.89 -0.21
CA LEU A 109 2.65 -3.55 -0.19
C LEU A 109 1.99 -3.24 -1.53
N ILE A 110 0.75 -2.77 -1.48
CA ILE A 110 0.10 -2.17 -2.64
C ILE A 110 -0.16 -0.69 -2.37
N TYR A 111 0.05 0.14 -3.37
CA TYR A 111 -0.38 1.53 -3.29
C TYR A 111 -1.32 1.87 -4.44
N LEU A 112 -2.33 2.68 -4.11
CA LEU A 112 -3.39 3.06 -5.02
C LEU A 112 -3.36 4.56 -5.20
N ASN A 113 -3.42 5.01 -6.44
CA ASN A 113 -3.48 6.42 -6.76
C ASN A 113 -4.92 6.95 -6.56
N GLU A 114 -5.02 8.27 -6.52
CA GLU A 114 -6.22 9.03 -6.23
C GLU A 114 -7.49 8.49 -6.91
N MET A 115 -8.54 8.36 -6.14
CA MET A 115 -9.89 8.06 -6.64
C MET A 115 -10.56 9.33 -7.17
N LYS A 116 -11.45 9.16 -8.13
CA LYS A 116 -12.31 10.26 -8.60
C LYS A 116 -13.24 10.69 -7.47
N LYS A 117 -13.45 12.04 -7.32
CA LYS A 117 -14.22 12.63 -6.23
C LYS A 117 -15.62 12.04 -6.00
N ASN A 118 -16.27 11.51 -7.03
CA ASN A 118 -17.65 11.01 -6.95
C ASN A 118 -17.73 9.48 -6.83
N LYS A 119 -16.60 8.85 -6.47
CA LYS A 119 -16.52 7.40 -6.33
C LYS A 119 -16.37 7.02 -4.88
N LYS A 120 -17.01 5.92 -4.51
CA LYS A 120 -16.95 5.35 -3.17
C LYS A 120 -16.10 4.12 -3.13
N ILE A 121 -15.49 3.87 -1.99
CA ILE A 121 -14.78 2.61 -1.72
C ILE A 121 -15.81 1.59 -1.24
N GLY A 122 -15.81 0.41 -1.83
CA GLY A 122 -16.57 -0.73 -1.31
C GLY A 122 -16.04 -1.13 0.07
N ALA A 123 -16.87 -1.07 1.10
CA ALA A 123 -16.48 -1.40 2.46
C ALA A 123 -16.02 -2.88 2.57
N ASP A 124 -16.64 -3.77 1.80
CA ASP A 124 -16.33 -5.19 1.73
C ASP A 124 -14.90 -5.47 1.25
N ILE A 125 -14.47 -4.82 0.17
CA ILE A 125 -13.11 -5.03 -0.37
C ILE A 125 -12.04 -4.43 0.55
N MET A 126 -12.33 -3.27 1.15
CA MET A 126 -11.40 -2.67 2.11
C MET A 126 -11.24 -3.58 3.34
N LYS A 127 -12.33 -4.12 3.87
CA LYS A 127 -12.31 -5.07 4.99
C LYS A 127 -11.53 -6.33 4.63
N LYS A 128 -11.77 -6.93 3.48
CA LYS A 128 -11.03 -8.12 3.02
C LYS A 128 -9.53 -7.90 2.96
N ILE A 129 -9.09 -6.74 2.43
CA ILE A 129 -7.67 -6.40 2.35
C ILE A 129 -7.07 -6.21 3.74
N SER A 130 -7.76 -5.49 4.63
CA SER A 130 -7.26 -5.21 5.97
C SER A 130 -7.24 -6.46 6.86
N ASP A 131 -8.26 -7.30 6.78
CA ASP A 131 -8.35 -8.52 7.58
C ASP A 131 -7.36 -9.62 7.13
N GLY A 132 -6.75 -9.47 5.95
CA GLY A 132 -5.84 -10.49 5.42
C GLY A 132 -6.52 -11.83 5.17
N LEU A 133 -7.83 -11.82 4.85
CA LEU A 133 -8.62 -13.04 4.69
C LEU A 133 -8.10 -13.89 3.52
N THR A 134 -8.29 -15.17 3.68
CA THR A 134 -8.08 -16.14 2.59
C THR A 134 -9.14 -15.93 1.52
N GLU A 135 -8.72 -15.87 0.27
CA GLU A 135 -9.61 -15.70 -0.89
C GLU A 135 -9.41 -16.82 -1.90
N ASP A 136 -10.53 -17.29 -2.44
CA ASP A 136 -10.55 -18.17 -3.59
C ASP A 136 -10.40 -17.34 -4.87
N ASN A 137 -9.36 -17.60 -5.63
CA ASN A 137 -9.17 -16.96 -6.92
C ASN A 137 -9.58 -17.94 -8.03
N GLU A 138 -10.75 -17.71 -8.64
CA GLU A 138 -11.15 -18.42 -9.85
C GLU A 138 -10.26 -17.97 -11.01
N VAL A 139 -9.34 -18.83 -11.41
CA VAL A 139 -8.53 -18.60 -12.61
C VAL A 139 -9.41 -18.93 -13.83
N MET A 140 -9.58 -17.96 -14.74
CA MET A 140 -10.24 -18.25 -16.03
C MET A 140 -9.57 -19.46 -16.68
N TYR A 141 -10.30 -20.55 -16.83
CA TYR A 141 -9.84 -21.85 -17.36
C TYR A 141 -8.93 -22.69 -16.44
N GLY A 142 -8.91 -22.47 -15.12
CA GLY A 142 -8.12 -23.21 -14.16
C GLY A 142 -8.86 -23.59 -12.87
N THR A 143 -8.19 -24.34 -12.02
CA THR A 143 -8.67 -24.67 -10.68
C THR A 143 -8.63 -23.43 -9.80
N SER A 144 -9.63 -23.23 -8.94
CA SER A 144 -9.60 -22.19 -7.92
C SER A 144 -8.38 -22.39 -7.01
N GLU A 145 -7.69 -21.32 -6.69
CA GLU A 145 -6.55 -21.34 -5.81
C GLU A 145 -6.84 -20.47 -4.59
N GLU A 146 -6.80 -21.10 -3.43
CA GLU A 146 -6.94 -20.42 -2.15
C GLU A 146 -5.61 -19.78 -1.74
N PHE A 147 -5.61 -18.49 -1.36
CA PHE A 147 -4.44 -17.82 -0.85
C PHE A 147 -4.79 -16.81 0.26
N LYS A 148 -3.85 -16.62 1.18
CA LYS A 148 -3.96 -15.59 2.21
C LYS A 148 -3.49 -14.24 1.66
N ILE A 149 -4.27 -13.19 1.84
CA ILE A 149 -3.86 -11.82 1.53
C ILE A 149 -2.77 -11.39 2.52
N GLN A 150 -1.59 -11.06 1.99
CA GLN A 150 -0.43 -10.61 2.76
C GLN A 150 -0.06 -9.17 2.46
N SER A 151 -0.84 -8.50 1.63
CA SER A 151 -0.59 -7.12 1.20
C SER A 151 -1.22 -6.14 2.15
N THR A 152 -0.46 -5.12 2.52
CA THR A 152 -0.99 -3.91 3.17
C THR A 152 -1.24 -2.84 2.12
N ALA A 153 -2.40 -2.18 2.17
CA ALA A 153 -2.82 -1.20 1.19
C ALA A 153 -2.63 0.24 1.69
N PHE A 154 -2.11 1.09 0.79
CA PHE A 154 -1.95 2.53 0.99
C PHE A 154 -2.67 3.29 -0.13
N LEU A 155 -3.74 4.02 0.20
CA LEU A 155 -4.43 4.90 -0.75
C LEU A 155 -3.85 6.31 -0.69
N LEU A 156 -3.31 6.77 -1.80
CA LEU A 156 -2.74 8.10 -1.95
C LEU A 156 -3.83 9.04 -2.50
N THR A 157 -4.25 10.00 -1.71
CA THR A 157 -5.38 10.87 -2.08
C THR A 157 -5.18 12.31 -1.63
N ASN A 158 -5.87 13.24 -2.28
CA ASN A 158 -5.90 14.66 -1.89
C ASN A 158 -7.13 15.01 -1.04
N HIS A 159 -8.06 14.08 -0.89
CA HIS A 159 -9.26 14.23 -0.06
C HIS A 159 -9.64 12.87 0.53
N MET A 160 -10.30 12.87 1.67
CA MET A 160 -10.83 11.64 2.24
C MET A 160 -11.92 11.10 1.32
N PRO A 161 -11.86 9.84 0.87
CA PRO A 161 -12.90 9.27 0.03
C PRO A 161 -14.18 8.98 0.83
N ASP A 162 -15.29 8.92 0.11
CA ASP A 162 -16.54 8.41 0.66
C ASP A 162 -16.53 6.87 0.67
N PHE A 163 -17.28 6.29 1.59
CA PHE A 163 -17.43 4.85 1.71
C PHE A 163 -18.85 4.45 1.36
N ASP A 164 -19.00 3.24 0.81
CA ASP A 164 -20.30 2.64 0.57
C ASP A 164 -20.68 1.77 1.78
N ASN A 165 -21.90 1.99 2.31
CA ASN A 165 -22.50 1.21 3.41
C ASN A 165 -21.53 0.78 4.51
N MET A 166 -21.16 1.73 5.37
CA MET A 166 -20.64 1.42 6.70
C MET A 166 -21.82 1.30 7.67
N ASP A 167 -22.53 0.17 7.64
CA ASP A 167 -23.46 -0.23 8.69
C ASP A 167 -22.73 -0.99 9.81
#